data_a058ed851246259f3dfbad9352c07302
#
_entry.id   a058ed851246259f3dfbad9352c07302
#
_cell.length_a   1.000
_cell.length_b   1.000
_cell.length_c   1.000
_cell.angle_alpha   90.00
_cell.angle_beta   90.00
_cell.angle_gamma   90.00
#
_symmetry.space_group_name_H-M   'P 1'
#
loop_
_entity.id
_entity.type
_entity.pdbx_description
1 polymer ?
#
loop_
_entity_poly.entity_id
_entity_poly.type
_entity_poly.pdbx_seq_one_letter_code
_entity_poly.pdbx_strand_id
1 'polypeptide(L)'
;DVAGKRILITGGASGIGAASALLLASRGAKVVIGDMAEEMGEAVAKQGQDAGNSIVFKKVDVTSGDEVRALFDFAVETLGGLDVVVNNAGIDHKPSPMHELSDDDFDRNIAVNLKGVWHCMRAAVNCMIPNGGGHVINVASIAGLRSAPMISAYSAAKHGVMGLTK
;
A
#
# COMPACT_ATOMS: atom_id res chain seq x y z
N ASP A 1 6.09 13.77 -14.86
CA ASP A 1 5.01 13.22 -15.68
C ASP A 1 4.77 11.75 -15.34
N VAL A 2 3.50 11.35 -15.17
CA VAL A 2 3.10 9.98 -14.82
C VAL A 2 2.41 9.25 -15.98
N ALA A 3 2.25 9.91 -17.12
CA ALA A 3 1.61 9.31 -18.29
C ALA A 3 2.36 8.05 -18.73
N GLY A 4 1.63 6.96 -18.92
CA GLY A 4 2.18 5.65 -19.27
C GLY A 4 2.88 4.89 -18.15
N LYS A 5 3.07 5.47 -16.96
CA LYS A 5 3.69 4.80 -15.81
C LYS A 5 2.80 3.68 -15.28
N ARG A 6 3.42 2.57 -14.92
CA ARG A 6 2.82 1.35 -14.38
C ARG A 6 2.95 1.40 -12.85
N ILE A 7 1.81 1.54 -12.17
CA ILE A 7 1.78 1.87 -10.75
C ILE A 7 0.97 0.83 -9.99
N LEU A 8 1.51 0.31 -8.89
CA LEU A 8 0.80 -0.51 -7.92
C LEU A 8 0.60 0.29 -6.63
N ILE A 9 -0.64 0.31 -6.11
CA ILE A 9 -0.99 1.00 -4.85
C ILE A 9 -1.66 0.00 -3.91
N THR A 10 -1.12 -0.22 -2.72
CA THR A 10 -1.80 -0.99 -1.66
C THR A 10 -2.68 -0.09 -0.80
N GLY A 11 -3.78 -0.63 -0.25
CA GLY A 11 -4.78 0.18 0.45
C GLY A 11 -5.53 1.11 -0.51
N GLY A 12 -5.80 0.61 -1.73
CA GLY A 12 -6.37 1.38 -2.83
C GLY A 12 -7.90 1.48 -2.86
N ALA A 13 -8.61 0.82 -1.93
CA ALA A 13 -10.06 0.81 -1.91
C ALA A 13 -10.68 2.06 -1.25
N SER A 14 -9.90 2.86 -0.53
CA SER A 14 -10.43 4.02 0.19
C SER A 14 -9.38 5.12 0.43
N GLY A 15 -9.82 6.26 0.96
CA GLY A 15 -8.97 7.33 1.49
C GLY A 15 -7.90 7.80 0.51
N ILE A 16 -6.67 7.94 1.01
CA ILE A 16 -5.51 8.43 0.25
C ILE A 16 -5.19 7.51 -0.94
N GLY A 17 -5.28 6.19 -0.75
CA GLY A 17 -4.98 5.21 -1.81
C GLY A 17 -5.93 5.32 -2.99
N ALA A 18 -7.24 5.36 -2.74
CA ALA A 18 -8.25 5.51 -3.78
C ALA A 18 -8.14 6.86 -4.51
N ALA A 19 -8.00 7.96 -3.75
CA ALA A 19 -7.85 9.28 -4.34
C ALA A 19 -6.58 9.38 -5.22
N SER A 20 -5.48 8.80 -4.75
CA SER A 20 -4.22 8.75 -5.52
C SER A 20 -4.37 7.90 -6.79
N ALA A 21 -5.03 6.73 -6.70
CA ALA A 21 -5.24 5.86 -7.84
C ALA A 21 -6.04 6.56 -8.94
N LEU A 22 -7.17 7.17 -8.59
CA LEU A 22 -8.02 7.92 -9.52
C LEU A 22 -7.27 9.09 -10.15
N LEU A 23 -6.55 9.88 -9.35
CA LEU A 23 -5.78 11.01 -9.85
C LEU A 23 -4.64 10.59 -10.78
N LEU A 24 -3.87 9.58 -10.42
CA LEU A 24 -2.76 9.10 -11.26
C LEU A 24 -3.27 8.53 -12.58
N ALA A 25 -4.34 7.75 -12.54
CA ALA A 25 -4.95 7.19 -13.72
C ALA A 25 -5.55 8.28 -14.64
N SER A 26 -6.18 9.31 -14.09
CA SER A 26 -6.68 10.46 -14.87
C SER A 26 -5.56 11.26 -15.56
N ARG A 27 -4.31 11.10 -15.09
CA ARG A 27 -3.10 11.66 -15.71
C ARG A 27 -2.38 10.70 -16.64
N GLY A 28 -3.05 9.61 -17.03
CA GLY A 28 -2.56 8.65 -18.01
C GLY A 28 -1.67 7.53 -17.45
N ALA A 29 -1.57 7.36 -16.14
CA ALA A 29 -0.92 6.19 -15.55
C ALA A 29 -1.80 4.95 -15.72
N LYS A 30 -1.18 3.77 -15.75
CA LYS A 30 -1.84 2.46 -15.65
C LYS A 30 -1.71 1.99 -14.20
N VAL A 31 -2.83 1.79 -13.52
CA VAL A 31 -2.83 1.56 -12.07
C VAL A 31 -3.44 0.20 -11.72
N VAL A 32 -2.76 -0.56 -10.89
CA VAL A 32 -3.33 -1.68 -10.13
C VAL A 32 -3.48 -1.22 -8.69
N ILE A 33 -4.64 -1.46 -8.11
CA ILE A 33 -4.89 -1.26 -6.68
C ILE A 33 -5.09 -2.58 -5.98
N GLY A 34 -4.48 -2.73 -4.79
CA GLY A 34 -4.65 -3.88 -3.91
C GLY A 34 -5.29 -3.47 -2.59
N ASP A 35 -6.29 -4.23 -2.11
CA ASP A 35 -6.94 -3.98 -0.82
C ASP A 35 -7.66 -5.25 -0.34
N MET A 36 -7.97 -5.34 0.96
CA MET A 36 -8.84 -6.39 1.52
C MET A 36 -10.32 -6.15 1.24
N ALA A 37 -10.74 -4.88 1.13
CA ALA A 37 -12.12 -4.44 0.92
C ALA A 37 -12.51 -4.60 -0.55
N GLU A 38 -12.93 -5.81 -0.93
CA GLU A 38 -13.16 -6.21 -2.32
C GLU A 38 -14.21 -5.33 -3.01
N GLU A 39 -15.41 -5.19 -2.43
CA GLU A 39 -16.49 -4.39 -3.04
C GLU A 39 -16.09 -2.92 -3.23
N MET A 40 -15.37 -2.34 -2.26
CA MET A 40 -14.90 -0.95 -2.36
C MET A 40 -13.79 -0.81 -3.40
N GLY A 41 -12.88 -1.78 -3.47
CA GLY A 41 -11.79 -1.78 -4.45
C GLY A 41 -12.31 -1.91 -5.88
N GLU A 42 -13.28 -2.79 -6.11
CA GLU A 42 -13.97 -2.92 -7.40
C GLU A 42 -14.71 -1.64 -7.79
N ALA A 43 -15.36 -0.98 -6.82
CA ALA A 43 -16.05 0.29 -7.07
C ALA A 43 -15.07 1.39 -7.50
N VAL A 44 -13.91 1.49 -6.87
CA VAL A 44 -12.86 2.46 -7.26
C VAL A 44 -12.32 2.14 -8.67
N ALA A 45 -12.05 0.87 -8.97
CA ALA A 45 -11.60 0.46 -10.29
C ALA A 45 -12.65 0.80 -11.36
N LYS A 46 -13.93 0.46 -11.10
CA LYS A 46 -15.03 0.78 -12.00
C LYS A 46 -15.18 2.29 -12.20
N GLN A 47 -15.12 3.10 -11.15
CA GLN A 47 -15.17 4.57 -11.26
C GLN A 47 -14.08 5.10 -12.21
N GLY A 48 -12.87 4.58 -12.11
CA GLY A 48 -11.77 4.97 -13.00
C GLY A 48 -12.03 4.54 -14.45
N GLN A 49 -12.50 3.31 -14.66
CA GLN A 49 -12.79 2.75 -15.98
C GLN A 49 -13.96 3.48 -16.66
N ASP A 50 -15.02 3.81 -15.93
CA ASP A 50 -16.16 4.58 -16.46
C ASP A 50 -15.74 6.00 -16.92
N ALA A 51 -14.65 6.53 -16.34
CA ALA A 51 -14.01 7.77 -16.77
C ALA A 51 -12.97 7.59 -17.90
N GLY A 52 -12.84 6.37 -18.46
CA GLY A 52 -11.89 6.06 -19.53
C GLY A 52 -10.43 5.83 -19.07
N ASN A 53 -10.22 5.65 -17.77
CA ASN A 53 -8.90 5.47 -17.20
C ASN A 53 -8.54 3.99 -16.97
N SER A 54 -7.25 3.69 -16.86
CA SER A 54 -6.74 2.34 -16.63
C SER A 54 -6.52 2.08 -15.13
N ILE A 55 -7.55 1.53 -14.46
CA ILE A 55 -7.45 1.04 -13.08
C ILE A 55 -7.98 -0.38 -13.00
N VAL A 56 -7.23 -1.28 -12.33
CA VAL A 56 -7.63 -2.65 -12.07
C VAL A 56 -7.48 -2.94 -10.58
N PHE A 57 -8.40 -3.70 -10.02
CA PHE A 57 -8.38 -4.11 -8.61
C PHE A 57 -7.93 -5.57 -8.45
N LYS A 58 -7.22 -5.85 -7.37
CA LYS A 58 -6.90 -7.20 -6.90
C LYS A 58 -7.01 -7.25 -5.38
N LYS A 59 -7.82 -8.18 -4.86
CA LYS A 59 -7.91 -8.44 -3.42
C LYS A 59 -6.58 -8.93 -2.86
N VAL A 60 -6.17 -8.40 -1.70
CA VAL A 60 -4.95 -8.75 -1.01
C VAL A 60 -5.02 -8.42 0.48
N ASP A 61 -4.53 -9.34 1.32
CA ASP A 61 -4.12 -9.06 2.68
C ASP A 61 -2.60 -8.86 2.70
N VAL A 62 -2.13 -7.65 3.00
CA VAL A 62 -0.70 -7.31 3.03
C VAL A 62 0.06 -8.03 4.16
N THR A 63 -0.64 -8.59 5.15
CA THR A 63 -0.02 -9.39 6.20
C THR A 63 0.40 -10.78 5.70
N SER A 64 -0.18 -11.25 4.59
CA SER A 64 0.15 -12.49 3.91
C SER A 64 1.23 -12.26 2.85
N GLY A 65 2.44 -12.79 3.08
CA GLY A 65 3.52 -12.67 2.10
C GLY A 65 3.23 -13.38 0.77
N ASP A 66 2.37 -14.42 0.79
CA ASP A 66 1.97 -15.17 -0.40
C ASP A 66 0.97 -14.37 -1.24
N GLU A 67 -0.03 -13.74 -0.58
CA GLU A 67 -0.98 -12.87 -1.28
C GLU A 67 -0.29 -11.63 -1.86
N VAL A 68 0.67 -11.06 -1.14
CA VAL A 68 1.49 -9.96 -1.67
C VAL A 68 2.25 -10.39 -2.91
N ARG A 69 2.89 -11.58 -2.92
CA ARG A 69 3.55 -12.09 -4.13
C ARG A 69 2.56 -12.21 -5.29
N ALA A 70 1.41 -12.82 -5.05
CA ALA A 70 0.35 -12.97 -6.05
C ALA A 70 -0.18 -11.62 -6.58
N LEU A 71 -0.25 -10.59 -5.72
CA LEU A 71 -0.59 -9.22 -6.15
C LEU A 71 0.46 -8.65 -7.10
N PHE A 72 1.75 -8.80 -6.77
CA PHE A 72 2.83 -8.29 -7.59
C PHE A 72 2.93 -9.02 -8.95
N ASP A 73 2.78 -10.34 -8.95
CA ASP A 73 2.74 -11.14 -10.19
C ASP A 73 1.59 -10.68 -11.09
N PHE A 74 0.39 -10.53 -10.52
CA PHE A 74 -0.78 -10.00 -11.21
C PHE A 74 -0.54 -8.59 -11.77
N ALA A 75 0.08 -7.70 -10.99
CA ALA A 75 0.35 -6.33 -11.43
C ALA A 75 1.36 -6.30 -12.59
N VAL A 76 2.42 -7.10 -12.51
CA VAL A 76 3.42 -7.23 -13.57
C VAL A 76 2.79 -7.79 -14.86
N GLU A 77 1.97 -8.83 -14.74
CA GLU A 77 1.26 -9.42 -15.89
C GLU A 77 0.28 -8.43 -16.53
N THR A 78 -0.54 -7.76 -15.71
CA THR A 78 -1.57 -6.82 -16.18
C THR A 78 -0.99 -5.57 -16.83
N LEU A 79 0.08 -5.02 -16.24
CA LEU A 79 0.66 -3.75 -16.67
C LEU A 79 1.86 -3.91 -17.64
N GLY A 80 2.41 -5.11 -17.77
CA GLY A 80 3.64 -5.37 -18.51
C GLY A 80 4.90 -4.93 -17.77
N GLY A 81 4.85 -4.87 -16.43
CA GLY A 81 5.93 -4.47 -15.52
C GLY A 81 5.49 -3.45 -14.49
N LEU A 82 6.42 -2.97 -13.65
CA LEU A 82 6.16 -1.97 -12.61
C LEU A 82 7.23 -0.88 -12.60
N ASP A 83 6.79 0.38 -12.61
CA ASP A 83 7.66 1.56 -12.50
C ASP A 83 7.62 2.16 -11.10
N VAL A 84 6.44 2.12 -10.45
CA VAL A 84 6.22 2.70 -9.12
C VAL A 84 5.36 1.77 -8.27
N VAL A 85 5.75 1.61 -7.01
CA VAL A 85 4.93 0.96 -5.97
C VAL A 85 4.66 1.95 -4.86
N VAL A 86 3.40 2.10 -4.47
CA VAL A 86 2.97 2.93 -3.34
C VAL A 86 2.45 2.01 -2.24
N ASN A 87 3.23 1.84 -1.19
CA ASN A 87 2.87 1.09 0.01
C ASN A 87 2.05 2.02 0.92
N ASN A 88 0.74 2.04 0.69
CA ASN A 88 -0.20 2.92 1.39
C ASN A 88 -1.11 2.16 2.35
N ALA A 89 -1.28 0.85 2.20
CA ALA A 89 -2.08 0.04 3.12
C ALA A 89 -1.67 0.27 4.57
N GLY A 90 -2.65 0.52 5.43
CA GLY A 90 -2.41 0.77 6.84
C GLY A 90 -3.71 0.83 7.63
N ILE A 91 -3.59 0.56 8.90
CA ILE A 91 -4.70 0.63 9.87
C ILE A 91 -4.29 1.50 11.04
N ASP A 92 -5.28 2.01 11.74
CA ASP A 92 -5.12 2.61 13.05
C ASP A 92 -5.70 1.67 14.13
N HIS A 93 -5.43 1.95 15.39
CA HIS A 93 -6.10 1.33 16.52
C HIS A 93 -6.82 2.40 17.35
N LYS A 94 -7.80 1.98 18.13
CA LYS A 94 -8.48 2.89 19.06
C LYS A 94 -7.42 3.51 20.00
N PRO A 95 -7.38 4.84 20.13
CA PRO A 95 -6.45 5.50 21.04
C PRO A 95 -6.53 4.90 22.45
N SER A 96 -5.41 4.42 22.96
CA SER A 96 -5.31 3.70 24.23
C SER A 96 -3.99 4.00 24.93
N PRO A 97 -3.96 4.18 26.28
CA PRO A 97 -2.73 4.20 27.04
C PRO A 97 -1.91 2.93 26.77
N MET A 98 -0.60 3.02 26.74
CA MET A 98 0.28 1.89 26.40
C MET A 98 0.03 0.64 27.26
N HIS A 99 -0.27 0.83 28.56
CA HIS A 99 -0.49 -0.27 29.50
C HIS A 99 -1.90 -0.91 29.39
N GLU A 100 -2.78 -0.32 28.59
CA GLU A 100 -4.14 -0.83 28.31
C GLU A 100 -4.27 -1.36 26.87
N LEU A 101 -3.27 -1.14 26.02
CA LEU A 101 -3.28 -1.66 24.65
C LEU A 101 -3.13 -3.18 24.70
N SER A 102 -4.04 -3.90 24.03
CA SER A 102 -3.96 -5.36 23.95
C SER A 102 -2.80 -5.82 23.05
N ASP A 103 -2.27 -7.01 23.32
CA ASP A 103 -1.26 -7.65 22.48
C ASP A 103 -1.80 -7.84 21.04
N ASP A 104 -3.06 -8.22 20.90
CA ASP A 104 -3.70 -8.40 19.59
C ASP A 104 -3.75 -7.10 18.78
N ASP A 105 -4.09 -5.97 19.40
CA ASP A 105 -4.09 -4.67 18.72
C ASP A 105 -2.68 -4.22 18.36
N PHE A 106 -1.71 -4.47 19.23
CA PHE A 106 -0.31 -4.21 18.95
C PHE A 106 0.18 -5.06 17.76
N ASP A 107 -0.01 -6.37 17.83
CA ASP A 107 0.45 -7.33 16.81
C ASP A 107 -0.21 -7.06 15.46
N ARG A 108 -1.51 -6.80 15.44
CA ARG A 108 -2.24 -6.44 14.23
C ARG A 108 -1.70 -5.16 13.60
N ASN A 109 -1.41 -4.15 14.42
CA ASN A 109 -0.87 -2.89 13.93
C ASN A 109 0.53 -3.06 13.32
N ILE A 110 1.41 -3.81 13.99
CA ILE A 110 2.73 -4.15 13.46
C ILE A 110 2.63 -5.02 12.19
N ALA A 111 1.74 -6.01 12.19
CA ALA A 111 1.55 -6.90 11.04
C ALA A 111 1.16 -6.14 9.77
N VAL A 112 0.22 -5.20 9.87
CA VAL A 112 -0.23 -4.42 8.70
C VAL A 112 0.72 -3.28 8.37
N ASN A 113 0.98 -2.37 9.35
CA ASN A 113 1.66 -1.10 9.08
C ASN A 113 3.17 -1.21 8.90
N LEU A 114 3.80 -2.28 9.39
CA LEU A 114 5.24 -2.48 9.27
C LEU A 114 5.59 -3.73 8.44
N LYS A 115 5.13 -4.91 8.87
CA LYS A 115 5.45 -6.16 8.18
C LYS A 115 4.83 -6.22 6.79
N GLY A 116 3.60 -5.70 6.61
CA GLY A 116 2.94 -5.56 5.31
C GLY A 116 3.74 -4.68 4.35
N VAL A 117 4.24 -3.54 4.83
CA VAL A 117 5.13 -2.68 4.03
C VAL A 117 6.42 -3.42 3.64
N TRP A 118 7.04 -4.16 4.59
CA TRP A 118 8.22 -4.97 4.31
C TRP A 118 7.94 -6.06 3.26
N HIS A 119 6.79 -6.76 3.33
CA HIS A 119 6.41 -7.73 2.31
C HIS A 119 6.33 -7.09 0.92
N CYS A 120 5.67 -5.94 0.82
CA CYS A 120 5.51 -5.21 -0.44
C CYS A 120 6.86 -4.67 -0.95
N MET A 121 7.71 -4.12 -0.10
CA MET A 121 9.05 -3.66 -0.49
C MET A 121 9.90 -4.80 -1.04
N ARG A 122 9.91 -5.96 -0.35
CA ARG A 122 10.64 -7.15 -0.80
C ARG A 122 10.14 -7.63 -2.16
N ALA A 123 8.83 -7.67 -2.38
CA ALA A 123 8.25 -8.05 -3.66
C ALA A 123 8.58 -7.02 -4.76
N ALA A 124 8.50 -5.71 -4.44
CA ALA A 124 8.86 -4.64 -5.36
C ALA A 124 10.31 -4.74 -5.83
N VAL A 125 11.26 -4.90 -4.91
CA VAL A 125 12.68 -5.03 -5.21
C VAL A 125 12.94 -6.25 -6.11
N ASN A 126 12.32 -7.39 -5.78
CA ASN A 126 12.48 -8.62 -6.58
C ASN A 126 11.99 -8.48 -8.03
N CYS A 127 10.89 -7.75 -8.26
CA CYS A 127 10.38 -7.56 -9.63
C CYS A 127 11.01 -6.37 -10.36
N MET A 128 11.50 -5.35 -9.65
CA MET A 128 12.06 -4.14 -10.28
C MET A 128 13.55 -4.26 -10.64
N ILE A 129 14.37 -4.87 -9.80
CA ILE A 129 15.83 -5.00 -10.07
C ILE A 129 16.12 -5.64 -11.43
N PRO A 130 15.52 -6.79 -11.81
CA PRO A 130 15.78 -7.40 -13.10
C PRO A 130 15.34 -6.55 -14.29
N ASN A 131 14.46 -5.58 -14.07
CA ASN A 131 13.87 -4.71 -15.09
C ASN A 131 14.44 -3.28 -15.10
N GLY A 132 15.61 -3.09 -14.52
CA GLY A 132 16.32 -1.80 -14.55
C GLY A 132 15.94 -0.83 -13.41
N GLY A 133 15.23 -1.32 -12.41
CA GLY A 133 14.88 -0.52 -11.22
C GLY A 133 13.45 0.04 -11.25
N GLY A 134 13.16 0.92 -10.31
CA GLY A 134 11.85 1.55 -10.13
C GLY A 134 11.83 2.43 -8.89
N HIS A 135 10.65 2.90 -8.51
CA HIS A 135 10.46 3.72 -7.32
C HIS A 135 9.51 3.06 -6.34
N VAL A 136 9.90 3.00 -5.06
CA VAL A 136 9.04 2.56 -3.97
C VAL A 136 8.75 3.75 -3.06
N ILE A 137 7.47 4.04 -2.87
CA ILE A 137 6.97 5.11 -2.02
C ILE A 137 6.26 4.47 -0.82
N ASN A 138 6.78 4.68 0.38
CA ASN A 138 6.16 4.21 1.61
C ASN A 138 5.38 5.35 2.28
N VAL A 139 4.08 5.16 2.47
CA VAL A 139 3.24 6.12 3.19
C VAL A 139 3.46 5.94 4.69
N ALA A 140 4.34 6.79 5.23
CA ALA A 140 4.62 6.86 6.65
C ALA A 140 3.56 7.72 7.37
N SER A 141 3.99 8.46 8.37
CA SER A 141 3.15 9.38 9.14
C SER A 141 4.05 10.36 9.91
N ILE A 142 3.50 11.47 10.38
CA ILE A 142 4.16 12.29 11.39
C ILE A 142 4.48 11.46 12.65
N ALA A 143 3.66 10.45 12.95
CA ALA A 143 3.91 9.47 14.02
C ALA A 143 5.15 8.59 13.79
N GLY A 144 5.74 8.60 12.60
CA GLY A 144 7.04 7.99 12.30
C GLY A 144 8.24 8.90 12.57
N LEU A 145 7.99 10.17 12.87
CA LEU A 145 9.00 11.17 13.22
C LEU A 145 8.90 11.62 14.68
N ARG A 146 7.67 11.71 15.19
CA ARG A 146 7.34 12.12 16.56
C ARG A 146 6.23 11.23 17.08
N SER A 147 6.49 10.54 18.18
CA SER A 147 5.47 9.77 18.90
C SER A 147 4.44 10.71 19.52
N ALA A 148 3.21 10.22 19.67
CA ALA A 148 2.15 10.87 20.43
C ALA A 148 1.58 9.91 21.49
N PRO A 149 1.04 10.42 22.61
CA PRO A 149 0.31 9.59 23.56
C PRO A 149 -0.81 8.82 22.88
N MET A 150 -1.20 7.68 23.42
CA MET A 150 -2.36 6.87 23.01
C MET A 150 -2.22 6.12 21.66
N ILE A 151 -1.10 6.23 20.93
CA ILE A 151 -0.88 5.59 19.62
C ILE A 151 0.46 4.85 19.55
N SER A 152 0.85 4.15 20.62
CA SER A 152 2.17 3.53 20.77
C SER A 152 2.49 2.52 19.66
N ALA A 153 1.59 1.58 19.35
CA ALA A 153 1.80 0.58 18.31
C ALA A 153 1.91 1.21 16.91
N TYR A 154 1.03 2.16 16.61
CA TYR A 154 1.07 2.89 15.34
C TYR A 154 2.35 3.70 15.18
N SER A 155 2.77 4.41 16.24
CA SER A 155 4.03 5.16 16.23
C SER A 155 5.23 4.24 16.03
N ALA A 156 5.28 3.10 16.73
CA ALA A 156 6.35 2.11 16.58
C ALA A 156 6.42 1.59 15.14
N ALA A 157 5.27 1.20 14.55
CA ALA A 157 5.20 0.73 13.18
C ALA A 157 5.68 1.80 12.19
N LYS A 158 5.22 3.05 12.31
CA LYS A 158 5.58 4.13 11.37
C LYS A 158 7.03 4.59 11.52
N HIS A 159 7.64 4.54 12.70
CA HIS A 159 9.09 4.69 12.86
C HIS A 159 9.85 3.54 12.16
N GLY A 160 9.35 2.29 12.28
CA GLY A 160 9.90 1.16 11.56
C GLY A 160 9.85 1.34 10.04
N VAL A 161 8.75 1.88 9.49
CA VAL A 161 8.64 2.20 8.05
C VAL A 161 9.70 3.22 7.62
N MET A 162 9.95 4.26 8.44
CA MET A 162 11.02 5.22 8.16
C MET A 162 12.40 4.55 8.14
N GLY A 163 12.62 3.57 9.03
CA GLY A 163 13.85 2.77 9.05
C GLY A 163 14.00 1.88 7.81
N LEU A 164 12.91 1.26 7.34
CA LEU A 164 12.91 0.44 6.12
C LEU A 164 13.16 1.25 4.84
N THR A 165 12.86 2.55 4.86
CA THR A 165 12.91 3.42 3.67
C THR A 165 14.34 3.97 3.41
N LYS A 166 15.22 3.87 4.37
CA LYS A 166 16.63 4.30 4.25
C LYS A 166 17.52 3.23 3.66
#